data_aa7a4d242aefa8478ddb299ebef4e8d4
#
_entry.id   aa7a4d242aefa8478ddb299ebef4e8d4
#
_cell.length_a   1.000
_cell.length_b   1.000
_cell.length_c   1.000
_cell.angle_alpha   90.00
_cell.angle_beta   90.00
_cell.angle_gamma   90.00
#
_symmetry.space_group_name_H-M   'P 1'
#
loop_
_entity.id
_entity.type
_entity.pdbx_description
1 polymer ?
#
loop_
_entity_poly.entity_id
_entity_poly.type
_entity_poly.pdbx_seq_one_letter_code
_entity_poly.pdbx_strand_id
1 'polypeptide(L)'
;MTEDALVRLLRELGGRGYRFVTPTPSTHSKVRRRMDAQDADLLRDVFGWSRPFRAEQMSDPLLRLMEEADGLEPAGDDRLRATIRVSSLDERLYVHSAPTNDKDAVFLGPDSYRYVRLLHRELGRRPPIRSGLDIGAGAGVGALTLAASAPEARVLGSDINPKALRYLRANARAAELQVEAVEGSGAAGDGAFDLICTNPPFIADDAGRTYRDGGEDLGAALALDWARQALPRLTDGGRFILYTGSAIVRGEDRVRDALQALASDAGMTLSYEEIDPDIFGGTLNLPAYGEVERIAAVGAVIGAS
;
A
#
# COMPACT_ATOMS: atom_id res chain seq x y z
N MET A 1 -15.62 -0.02 15.52
CA MET A 1 -14.71 0.96 14.87
C MET A 1 -15.51 1.83 13.91
N THR A 2 -15.62 3.11 14.16
CA THR A 2 -16.35 4.04 13.27
C THR A 2 -15.36 4.69 12.31
N GLU A 3 -15.72 4.74 11.02
CA GLU A 3 -14.93 5.40 9.98
C GLU A 3 -14.77 6.90 10.30
N ASP A 4 -15.83 7.54 10.83
CA ASP A 4 -15.81 8.94 11.22
C ASP A 4 -14.77 9.27 12.30
N ALA A 5 -14.55 8.36 13.25
CA ALA A 5 -13.52 8.54 14.27
C ALA A 5 -12.12 8.53 13.66
N LEU A 6 -11.86 7.66 12.67
CA LEU A 6 -10.58 7.64 11.93
C LEU A 6 -10.36 8.94 11.14
N VAL A 7 -11.40 9.46 10.49
CA VAL A 7 -11.33 10.75 9.75
C VAL A 7 -10.96 11.88 10.70
N ARG A 8 -11.66 11.98 11.84
CA ARG A 8 -11.39 13.01 12.85
C ARG A 8 -9.99 12.87 13.45
N LEU A 9 -9.54 11.63 13.70
CA LEU A 9 -8.19 11.35 14.20
C LEU A 9 -7.11 11.83 13.22
N LEU A 10 -7.25 11.51 11.92
CA LEU A 10 -6.32 11.96 10.89
C LEU A 10 -6.25 13.48 10.77
N ARG A 11 -7.42 14.16 10.82
CA ARG A 11 -7.49 15.64 10.79
C ARG A 11 -6.84 16.26 12.03
N GLU A 12 -7.09 15.70 13.20
CA GLU A 12 -6.50 16.17 14.45
C GLU A 12 -4.96 15.99 14.45
N LEU A 13 -4.47 14.85 14.00
CA LEU A 13 -3.03 14.61 13.84
C LEU A 13 -2.42 15.56 12.80
N GLY A 14 -3.09 15.77 11.69
CA GLY A 14 -2.67 16.72 10.65
C GLY A 14 -2.60 18.16 11.17
N GLY A 15 -3.60 18.60 11.93
CA GLY A 15 -3.65 19.93 12.57
C GLY A 15 -2.52 20.14 13.60
N ARG A 16 -2.02 19.08 14.20
CA ARG A 16 -0.85 19.10 15.10
C ARG A 16 0.49 18.99 14.36
N GLY A 17 0.51 18.96 13.04
CA GLY A 17 1.73 18.83 12.25
C GLY A 17 2.40 17.46 12.31
N TYR A 18 1.64 16.41 12.70
CA TYR A 18 2.17 15.04 12.76
C TYR A 18 2.73 14.60 11.42
N ARG A 19 3.92 13.99 11.44
CA ARG A 19 4.59 13.38 10.28
C ARG A 19 5.33 12.12 10.70
N PHE A 20 5.17 11.06 9.92
CA PHE A 20 5.90 9.81 10.12
C PHE A 20 6.07 9.06 8.80
N VAL A 21 7.29 8.64 8.50
CA VAL A 21 7.59 7.74 7.38
C VAL A 21 7.76 6.33 7.91
N THR A 22 6.95 5.40 7.46
CA THR A 22 7.04 4.00 7.88
C THR A 22 8.29 3.34 7.32
N PRO A 23 9.23 2.91 8.17
CA PRO A 23 10.43 2.19 7.75
C PRO A 23 10.13 0.71 7.51
N THR A 24 11.14 -0.04 7.04
CA THR A 24 11.07 -1.51 6.99
C THR A 24 10.87 -2.10 8.40
N PRO A 25 10.27 -3.31 8.51
CA PRO A 25 10.15 -3.99 9.81
C PRO A 25 11.48 -4.16 10.56
N SER A 26 12.57 -4.45 9.82
CA SER A 26 13.91 -4.57 10.39
C SER A 26 14.39 -3.25 11.00
N THR A 27 14.27 -2.13 10.28
CA THR A 27 14.62 -0.81 10.78
C THR A 27 13.76 -0.43 11.97
N HIS A 28 12.44 -0.65 11.88
CA HIS A 28 11.50 -0.39 12.97
C HIS A 28 11.92 -1.11 14.26
N SER A 29 12.21 -2.41 14.20
CA SER A 29 12.69 -3.21 15.32
C SER A 29 13.99 -2.68 15.92
N LYS A 30 14.96 -2.29 15.07
CA LYS A 30 16.26 -1.77 15.51
C LYS A 30 16.11 -0.42 16.22
N VAL A 31 15.30 0.48 15.67
CA VAL A 31 15.06 1.81 16.24
C VAL A 31 14.34 1.67 17.58
N ARG A 32 13.26 0.91 17.65
CA ARG A 32 12.52 0.70 18.91
C ARG A 32 13.37 0.21 20.07
N ARG A 33 14.38 -0.64 19.80
CA ARG A 33 15.31 -1.14 20.83
C ARG A 33 16.27 -0.08 21.37
N ARG A 34 16.46 1.04 20.65
CA ARG A 34 17.39 2.14 21.03
C ARG A 34 16.67 3.33 21.62
N MET A 35 15.33 3.40 21.51
CA MET A 35 14.57 4.56 21.98
C MET A 35 14.47 4.54 23.50
N ASP A 36 15.09 5.52 24.15
CA ASP A 36 14.92 5.80 25.56
C ASP A 36 13.62 6.58 25.80
N ALA A 37 13.08 6.48 27.03
CA ALA A 37 11.78 7.07 27.38
C ALA A 37 11.81 8.62 27.47
N GLN A 38 12.95 9.25 27.31
CA GLN A 38 13.14 10.68 27.64
C GLN A 38 13.04 11.66 26.46
N ASP A 39 13.14 11.18 25.18
CA ASP A 39 13.10 12.06 23.98
C ASP A 39 11.79 11.90 23.19
N ALA A 40 10.67 11.75 23.85
CA ALA A 40 9.45 11.26 23.26
C ALA A 40 8.60 12.37 22.64
N ASP A 41 8.57 12.45 21.31
CA ASP A 41 7.39 12.91 20.60
C ASP A 41 6.29 11.81 20.74
N LEU A 42 5.41 11.99 21.73
CA LEU A 42 4.37 11.00 22.08
C LEU A 42 3.56 10.57 20.86
N LEU A 43 3.20 11.49 19.97
CA LEU A 43 2.39 11.14 18.79
C LEU A 43 3.17 10.22 17.84
N ARG A 44 4.44 10.50 17.59
CA ARG A 44 5.29 9.62 16.78
C ARG A 44 5.54 8.28 17.44
N ASP A 45 5.69 8.28 18.77
CA ASP A 45 5.87 7.04 19.54
C ASP A 45 4.64 6.14 19.42
N VAL A 46 3.45 6.69 19.59
CA VAL A 46 2.20 5.93 19.58
C VAL A 46 1.80 5.57 18.15
N PHE A 47 1.64 6.55 17.27
CA PHE A 47 1.09 6.34 15.92
C PHE A 47 2.14 5.94 14.87
N GLY A 48 3.41 6.18 15.12
CA GLY A 48 4.51 5.82 14.22
C GLY A 48 5.25 4.56 14.68
N TRP A 49 5.81 4.60 15.88
CA TRP A 49 6.65 3.52 16.40
C TRP A 49 5.85 2.42 17.10
N SER A 50 4.54 2.57 17.27
CA SER A 50 3.62 1.61 17.93
C SER A 50 4.12 1.25 19.35
N ARG A 51 4.56 2.26 20.11
CA ARG A 51 4.99 2.11 21.50
C ARG A 51 3.78 2.09 22.45
N PRO A 52 3.82 1.27 23.48
CA PRO A 52 2.85 1.36 24.57
C PRO A 52 2.96 2.71 25.30
N PHE A 53 1.82 3.24 25.72
CA PHE A 53 1.70 4.50 26.44
C PHE A 53 0.65 4.36 27.57
N ARG A 54 0.67 5.28 28.55
CA ARG A 54 -0.37 5.37 29.58
C ARG A 54 -1.47 6.33 29.13
N ALA A 55 -2.72 6.06 29.48
CA ALA A 55 -3.85 6.91 29.07
C ALA A 55 -3.66 8.38 29.43
N GLU A 56 -3.10 8.67 30.60
CA GLU A 56 -2.85 10.03 31.09
C GLU A 56 -1.84 10.82 30.27
N GLN A 57 -1.01 10.14 29.47
CA GLN A 57 -0.02 10.79 28.58
C GLN A 57 -0.68 11.34 27.30
N MET A 58 -1.83 10.79 26.90
CA MET A 58 -2.53 11.21 25.69
C MET A 58 -3.59 12.27 26.02
N SER A 59 -3.71 13.30 25.17
CA SER A 59 -4.77 14.29 25.34
C SER A 59 -6.15 13.66 25.14
N ASP A 60 -7.12 14.07 25.97
CA ASP A 60 -8.49 13.55 25.95
C ASP A 60 -9.13 13.45 24.56
N PRO A 61 -9.03 14.45 23.66
CA PRO A 61 -9.61 14.32 22.33
C PRO A 61 -9.03 13.17 21.51
N LEU A 62 -7.72 12.97 21.55
CA LEU A 62 -7.05 11.89 20.81
C LEU A 62 -7.36 10.52 21.41
N LEU A 63 -7.32 10.39 22.73
CA LEU A 63 -7.63 9.14 23.40
C LEU A 63 -9.06 8.67 23.07
N ARG A 64 -10.05 9.56 23.17
CA ARG A 64 -11.44 9.25 22.78
C ARG A 64 -11.59 8.85 21.32
N LEU A 65 -10.90 9.55 20.41
CA LEU A 65 -10.93 9.19 18.99
C LEU A 65 -10.33 7.82 18.73
N MET A 66 -9.26 7.44 19.45
CA MET A 66 -8.67 6.10 19.38
C MET A 66 -9.62 5.03 19.91
N GLU A 67 -10.33 5.30 21.02
CA GLU A 67 -11.35 4.41 21.58
C GLU A 67 -12.55 4.25 20.63
N GLU A 68 -13.12 5.33 20.12
CA GLU A 68 -14.22 5.31 19.15
C GLU A 68 -13.83 4.60 17.84
N ALA A 69 -12.55 4.71 17.45
CA ALA A 69 -11.99 4.01 16.31
C ALA A 69 -11.67 2.54 16.60
N ASP A 70 -11.88 2.03 17.84
CA ASP A 70 -11.45 0.71 18.28
C ASP A 70 -9.97 0.45 17.94
N GLY A 71 -9.18 1.51 18.08
CA GLY A 71 -7.77 1.60 17.69
C GLY A 71 -6.80 1.32 18.82
N LEU A 72 -7.26 0.72 19.95
CA LEU A 72 -6.47 0.47 21.16
C LEU A 72 -6.56 -0.99 21.60
N GLU A 73 -5.47 -1.47 22.16
CA GLU A 73 -5.38 -2.75 22.85
C GLU A 73 -4.59 -2.61 24.15
N PRO A 74 -4.85 -3.44 25.18
CA PRO A 74 -4.01 -3.52 26.37
C PRO A 74 -2.59 -3.98 26.03
N ALA A 75 -1.58 -3.36 26.67
CA ALA A 75 -0.16 -3.67 26.45
C ALA A 75 0.60 -4.02 27.74
N GLY A 76 -0.13 -4.41 28.80
CA GLY A 76 0.41 -4.72 30.12
C GLY A 76 0.80 -3.47 30.95
N ASP A 77 0.98 -3.63 32.26
CA ASP A 77 1.42 -2.56 33.18
C ASP A 77 0.61 -1.25 33.06
N ASP A 78 -0.73 -1.37 32.97
CA ASP A 78 -1.67 -0.24 32.80
C ASP A 78 -1.36 0.63 31.57
N ARG A 79 -0.77 0.03 30.54
CA ARG A 79 -0.47 0.67 29.27
C ARG A 79 -1.41 0.20 28.15
N LEU A 80 -1.61 1.10 27.20
CA LEU A 80 -2.33 0.88 25.94
C LEU A 80 -1.36 0.88 24.78
N ARG A 81 -1.74 0.24 23.68
CA ARG A 81 -1.04 0.30 22.39
C ARG A 81 -2.04 0.58 21.30
N ALA A 82 -1.63 1.38 20.30
CA ALA A 82 -2.43 1.57 19.09
C ALA A 82 -2.38 0.32 18.21
N THR A 83 -3.55 -0.15 17.76
CA THR A 83 -3.72 -1.22 16.75
C THR A 83 -3.61 -0.65 15.33
N ILE A 84 -3.62 0.67 15.21
CA ILE A 84 -3.43 1.42 13.98
C ILE A 84 -2.10 2.16 14.00
N ARG A 85 -1.58 2.41 12.80
CA ARG A 85 -0.44 3.30 12.54
C ARG A 85 -0.90 4.43 11.62
N VAL A 86 -0.27 5.60 11.73
CA VAL A 86 -0.49 6.71 10.81
C VAL A 86 0.82 7.08 10.15
N SER A 87 0.83 7.14 8.83
CA SER A 87 2.01 7.46 8.03
C SER A 87 1.76 8.63 7.10
N SER A 88 2.81 9.43 6.87
CA SER A 88 2.78 10.53 5.89
C SER A 88 3.26 10.05 4.53
N LEU A 89 2.51 10.36 3.48
CA LEU A 89 2.91 10.16 2.10
C LEU A 89 2.28 11.27 1.25
N ASP A 90 3.05 11.96 0.41
CA ASP A 90 2.57 13.08 -0.41
C ASP A 90 1.81 14.13 0.40
N GLU A 91 2.37 14.55 1.51
CA GLU A 91 1.78 15.53 2.44
C GLU A 91 0.45 15.11 3.08
N ARG A 92 -0.05 13.91 2.78
CA ARG A 92 -1.26 13.34 3.37
C ARG A 92 -0.92 12.36 4.47
N LEU A 93 -1.87 12.16 5.37
CA LEU A 93 -1.81 11.13 6.40
C LEU A 93 -2.67 9.94 6.00
N TYR A 94 -2.14 8.75 6.25
CA TYR A 94 -2.79 7.48 5.97
C TYR A 94 -2.86 6.65 7.24
N VAL A 95 -4.06 6.25 7.66
CA VAL A 95 -4.23 5.19 8.64
C VAL A 95 -4.05 3.83 7.97
N HIS A 96 -3.33 2.96 8.62
CA HIS A 96 -3.12 1.55 8.24
C HIS A 96 -2.88 0.71 9.49
N SER A 97 -2.70 -0.60 9.37
CA SER A 97 -2.46 -1.45 10.54
C SER A 97 -1.12 -1.18 11.19
N ALA A 98 -1.09 -1.17 12.52
CA ALA A 98 0.14 -1.30 13.29
C ALA A 98 0.82 -2.65 12.99
N PRO A 99 2.11 -2.85 13.33
CA PRO A 99 2.76 -4.14 13.15
C PRO A 99 1.99 -5.26 13.87
N THR A 100 1.46 -6.18 13.09
CA THR A 100 0.65 -7.32 13.56
C THR A 100 0.90 -8.53 12.67
N ASN A 101 0.47 -9.71 13.12
CA ASN A 101 0.41 -10.94 12.35
C ASN A 101 -1.01 -11.27 11.88
N ASP A 102 -1.95 -10.36 12.04
CA ASP A 102 -3.34 -10.57 11.63
C ASP A 102 -3.42 -10.75 10.11
N LYS A 103 -4.26 -11.69 9.69
CA LYS A 103 -4.42 -11.99 8.25
C LYS A 103 -5.04 -10.84 7.48
N ASP A 104 -5.87 -10.03 8.13
CA ASP A 104 -6.56 -8.87 7.58
C ASP A 104 -5.76 -7.56 7.72
N ALA A 105 -4.48 -7.64 8.09
CA ALA A 105 -3.65 -6.44 8.23
C ALA A 105 -3.56 -5.65 6.92
N VAL A 106 -3.62 -4.33 7.04
CA VAL A 106 -3.49 -3.39 5.91
C VAL A 106 -2.11 -2.77 5.97
N PHE A 107 -1.30 -3.04 4.96
CA PHE A 107 0.09 -2.62 4.91
C PHE A 107 0.25 -1.23 4.28
N LEU A 108 1.18 -0.44 4.82
CA LEU A 108 1.80 0.71 4.19
C LEU A 108 3.27 0.76 4.64
N GLY A 109 4.19 0.78 3.70
CA GLY A 109 5.62 0.75 3.98
C GLY A 109 6.47 1.26 2.82
N PRO A 110 7.78 0.99 2.79
CA PRO A 110 8.70 1.52 1.77
C PRO A 110 8.25 1.30 0.33
N ASP A 111 7.59 0.19 0.02
CA ASP A 111 7.09 -0.11 -1.33
C ASP A 111 5.95 0.82 -1.74
N SER A 112 5.08 1.21 -0.79
CA SER A 112 4.04 2.20 -1.04
C SER A 112 4.62 3.55 -1.48
N TYR A 113 5.75 3.98 -0.91
CA TYR A 113 6.44 5.21 -1.32
C TYR A 113 7.06 5.11 -2.70
N ARG A 114 7.65 3.94 -3.06
CA ARG A 114 8.20 3.69 -4.41
C ARG A 114 7.09 3.62 -5.45
N TYR A 115 5.99 2.94 -5.13
CA TYR A 115 4.80 2.85 -5.96
C TYR A 115 4.23 4.22 -6.30
N VAL A 116 4.03 5.09 -5.32
CA VAL A 116 3.52 6.44 -5.55
C VAL A 116 4.46 7.29 -6.41
N ARG A 117 5.78 7.15 -6.23
CA ARG A 117 6.76 7.82 -7.13
C ARG A 117 6.65 7.34 -8.58
N LEU A 118 6.42 6.03 -8.80
CA LEU A 118 6.16 5.49 -10.13
C LEU A 118 4.87 6.11 -10.71
N LEU A 119 3.78 6.15 -9.96
CA LEU A 119 2.52 6.75 -10.39
C LEU A 119 2.69 8.23 -10.76
N HIS A 120 3.32 9.04 -9.92
CA HIS A 120 3.55 10.47 -10.22
C HIS A 120 4.33 10.68 -11.51
N ARG A 121 5.38 9.88 -11.73
CA ARG A 121 6.17 9.96 -12.96
C ARG A 121 5.32 9.66 -14.20
N GLU A 122 4.49 8.65 -14.14
CA GLU A 122 3.64 8.23 -15.25
C GLU A 122 2.45 9.18 -15.48
N LEU A 123 1.87 9.72 -14.41
CA LEU A 123 0.81 10.73 -14.49
C LEU A 123 1.33 12.05 -15.09
N GLY A 124 2.56 12.47 -14.76
CA GLY A 124 3.17 13.70 -15.29
C GLY A 124 3.58 13.63 -16.77
N ARG A 125 3.65 12.44 -17.36
CA ARG A 125 4.11 12.24 -18.76
C ARG A 125 2.99 12.22 -19.79
N ARG A 126 1.74 12.09 -19.37
CA ARG A 126 0.58 11.86 -20.26
C ARG A 126 -0.58 12.80 -19.89
N PRO A 127 -1.57 12.96 -20.79
CA PRO A 127 -2.76 13.75 -20.50
C PRO A 127 -3.46 13.29 -19.23
N PRO A 128 -4.23 14.17 -18.54
CA PRO A 128 -5.03 13.82 -17.40
C PRO A 128 -6.00 12.65 -17.71
N ILE A 129 -6.16 11.75 -16.74
CA ILE A 129 -7.11 10.65 -16.82
C ILE A 129 -8.52 11.14 -16.47
N ARG A 130 -9.56 10.46 -16.99
CA ARG A 130 -10.97 10.67 -16.63
C ARG A 130 -11.51 9.54 -15.77
N SER A 131 -10.84 8.40 -15.80
CA SER A 131 -11.20 7.22 -15.01
C SER A 131 -9.95 6.45 -14.57
N GLY A 132 -9.94 6.02 -13.32
CA GLY A 132 -8.82 5.26 -12.74
C GLY A 132 -9.29 4.15 -11.81
N LEU A 133 -8.54 3.04 -11.77
CA LEU A 133 -8.75 1.92 -10.85
C LEU A 133 -7.43 1.56 -10.16
N ASP A 134 -7.45 1.48 -8.83
CA ASP A 134 -6.37 0.92 -8.00
C ASP A 134 -6.79 -0.48 -7.53
N ILE A 135 -6.14 -1.53 -8.04
CA ILE A 135 -6.44 -2.92 -7.69
C ILE A 135 -5.66 -3.30 -6.43
N GLY A 136 -6.35 -3.87 -5.42
CA GLY A 136 -5.74 -4.19 -4.13
C GLY A 136 -5.34 -2.91 -3.40
N ALA A 137 -6.24 -1.94 -3.35
CA ALA A 137 -5.96 -0.57 -2.93
C ALA A 137 -5.41 -0.42 -1.51
N GLY A 138 -5.65 -1.41 -0.63
CA GLY A 138 -5.17 -1.39 0.74
C GLY A 138 -5.58 -0.13 1.50
N ALA A 139 -4.62 0.64 1.98
CA ALA A 139 -4.86 1.94 2.62
C ALA A 139 -5.24 3.06 1.62
N GLY A 140 -5.33 2.77 0.32
CA GLY A 140 -5.74 3.70 -0.73
C GLY A 140 -4.62 4.57 -1.30
N VAL A 141 -3.36 4.19 -1.14
CA VAL A 141 -2.24 5.07 -1.57
C VAL A 141 -2.24 5.32 -3.07
N GLY A 142 -2.53 4.31 -3.89
CA GLY A 142 -2.66 4.46 -5.34
C GLY A 142 -3.90 5.27 -5.72
N ALA A 143 -5.08 4.86 -5.23
CA ALA A 143 -6.34 5.54 -5.51
C ALA A 143 -6.33 7.03 -5.13
N LEU A 144 -5.80 7.38 -3.94
CA LEU A 144 -5.70 8.77 -3.51
C LEU A 144 -4.68 9.56 -4.36
N THR A 145 -3.62 8.91 -4.83
CA THR A 145 -2.65 9.53 -5.75
C THR A 145 -3.31 9.85 -7.09
N LEU A 146 -4.12 8.93 -7.64
CA LEU A 146 -4.89 9.18 -8.87
C LEU A 146 -5.87 10.33 -8.67
N ALA A 147 -6.70 10.27 -7.62
CA ALA A 147 -7.72 11.30 -7.33
C ALA A 147 -7.12 12.69 -7.12
N ALA A 148 -5.97 12.78 -6.45
CA ALA A 148 -5.29 14.05 -6.24
C ALA A 148 -4.65 14.61 -7.53
N SER A 149 -4.18 13.73 -8.43
CA SER A 149 -3.56 14.13 -9.70
C SER A 149 -4.59 14.45 -10.79
N ALA A 150 -5.81 13.95 -10.64
CA ALA A 150 -6.92 14.17 -11.59
C ALA A 150 -8.24 14.35 -10.80
N PRO A 151 -8.50 15.55 -10.24
CA PRO A 151 -9.63 15.79 -9.33
C PRO A 151 -11.01 15.54 -9.97
N GLU A 152 -11.13 15.67 -11.29
CA GLU A 152 -12.39 15.43 -12.03
C GLU A 152 -12.54 13.96 -12.48
N ALA A 153 -11.55 13.12 -12.23
CA ALA A 153 -11.61 11.71 -12.63
C ALA A 153 -12.50 10.90 -11.69
N ARG A 154 -13.23 9.95 -12.25
CA ARG A 154 -13.83 8.86 -11.47
C ARG A 154 -12.74 7.89 -11.04
N VAL A 155 -12.45 7.78 -9.76
CA VAL A 155 -11.42 6.89 -9.22
C VAL A 155 -12.05 5.84 -8.32
N LEU A 156 -11.71 4.57 -8.60
CA LEU A 156 -12.09 3.41 -7.81
C LEU A 156 -10.86 2.81 -7.12
N GLY A 157 -11.06 2.31 -5.90
CA GLY A 157 -10.11 1.43 -5.24
C GLY A 157 -10.80 0.10 -4.89
N SER A 158 -10.32 -1.01 -5.45
CA SER A 158 -10.86 -2.34 -5.15
C SER A 158 -9.99 -3.09 -4.15
N ASP A 159 -10.62 -3.81 -3.22
CA ASP A 159 -9.93 -4.70 -2.28
C ASP A 159 -10.90 -5.78 -1.79
N ILE A 160 -10.38 -6.98 -1.47
CA ILE A 160 -11.16 -8.06 -0.85
C ILE A 160 -11.28 -7.91 0.66
N ASN A 161 -10.45 -7.05 1.26
CA ASN A 161 -10.37 -6.87 2.71
C ASN A 161 -11.28 -5.70 3.14
N PRO A 162 -12.38 -5.95 3.87
CA PRO A 162 -13.28 -4.88 4.34
C PRO A 162 -12.57 -3.83 5.24
N LYS A 163 -11.52 -4.25 5.96
CA LYS A 163 -10.69 -3.35 6.77
C LYS A 163 -9.89 -2.39 5.90
N ALA A 164 -9.34 -2.87 4.78
CA ALA A 164 -8.66 -2.03 3.79
C ALA A 164 -9.62 -0.99 3.20
N LEU A 165 -10.80 -1.40 2.75
CA LEU A 165 -11.81 -0.48 2.19
C LEU A 165 -12.25 0.58 3.20
N ARG A 166 -12.37 0.22 4.48
CA ARG A 166 -12.64 1.18 5.55
C ARG A 166 -11.51 2.19 5.71
N TYR A 167 -10.25 1.75 5.70
CA TYR A 167 -9.11 2.65 5.78
C TYR A 167 -8.99 3.53 4.54
N LEU A 168 -9.20 2.98 3.34
CA LEU A 168 -9.27 3.74 2.10
C LEU A 168 -10.29 4.88 2.19
N ARG A 169 -11.55 4.57 2.59
CA ARG A 169 -12.60 5.61 2.75
C ARG A 169 -12.23 6.65 3.79
N ALA A 170 -11.71 6.24 4.95
CA ALA A 170 -11.28 7.18 5.99
C ALA A 170 -10.14 8.10 5.50
N ASN A 171 -9.13 7.54 4.82
CA ASN A 171 -8.00 8.28 4.27
C ASN A 171 -8.46 9.25 3.17
N ALA A 172 -9.32 8.82 2.26
CA ALA A 172 -9.87 9.65 1.19
C ALA A 172 -10.68 10.83 1.77
N ARG A 173 -11.59 10.57 2.71
CA ARG A 173 -12.39 11.60 3.37
C ARG A 173 -11.56 12.58 4.20
N ALA A 174 -10.52 12.11 4.88
CA ALA A 174 -9.61 12.97 5.63
C ALA A 174 -8.80 13.89 4.71
N ALA A 175 -8.43 13.39 3.52
CA ALA A 175 -7.72 14.13 2.48
C ALA A 175 -8.65 14.95 1.55
N GLU A 176 -9.98 14.91 1.77
CA GLU A 176 -11.00 15.60 0.95
C GLU A 176 -10.97 15.17 -0.53
N LEU A 177 -10.65 13.90 -0.79
CA LEU A 177 -10.58 13.30 -2.12
C LEU A 177 -11.79 12.37 -2.36
N GLN A 178 -12.28 12.35 -3.60
CA GLN A 178 -13.35 11.47 -4.02
C GLN A 178 -12.78 10.16 -4.56
N VAL A 179 -13.03 9.06 -3.85
CA VAL A 179 -12.65 7.70 -4.25
C VAL A 179 -13.79 6.75 -3.91
N GLU A 180 -14.18 5.95 -4.88
CA GLU A 180 -15.18 4.89 -4.73
C GLU A 180 -14.48 3.61 -4.24
N ALA A 181 -14.85 3.10 -3.06
CA ALA A 181 -14.31 1.87 -2.51
C ALA A 181 -15.19 0.69 -2.89
N VAL A 182 -14.64 -0.28 -3.62
CA VAL A 182 -15.34 -1.43 -4.18
C VAL A 182 -14.81 -2.72 -3.56
N GLU A 183 -15.69 -3.54 -2.97
CA GLU A 183 -15.32 -4.85 -2.47
C GLU A 183 -15.25 -5.85 -3.64
N GLY A 184 -14.10 -6.49 -3.80
CA GLY A 184 -13.90 -7.50 -4.83
C GLY A 184 -12.43 -7.83 -5.07
N SER A 185 -12.20 -8.96 -5.76
CA SER A 185 -10.86 -9.42 -6.14
C SER A 185 -10.47 -8.89 -7.52
N GLY A 186 -9.20 -8.58 -7.70
CA GLY A 186 -8.66 -8.15 -8.99
C GLY A 186 -9.31 -6.86 -9.50
N ALA A 187 -9.53 -6.77 -10.80
CA ALA A 187 -10.11 -5.59 -11.44
C ALA A 187 -11.63 -5.47 -11.19
N ALA A 188 -12.05 -5.47 -9.92
CA ALA A 188 -13.46 -5.32 -9.54
C ALA A 188 -14.01 -3.92 -9.86
N GLY A 189 -15.34 -3.80 -9.91
CA GLY A 189 -16.05 -2.58 -10.31
C GLY A 189 -16.39 -2.55 -11.80
N ASP A 190 -17.28 -1.64 -12.21
CA ASP A 190 -17.78 -1.56 -13.58
C ASP A 190 -17.03 -0.54 -14.44
N GLY A 191 -16.98 -0.80 -15.75
CA GLY A 191 -16.47 0.11 -16.76
C GLY A 191 -15.07 -0.19 -17.25
N ALA A 192 -14.60 0.64 -18.18
CA ALA A 192 -13.23 0.69 -18.67
C ALA A 192 -12.54 1.92 -18.10
N PHE A 193 -11.20 1.88 -18.02
CA PHE A 193 -10.41 2.88 -17.33
C PHE A 193 -9.27 3.43 -18.20
N ASP A 194 -9.00 4.72 -18.10
CA ASP A 194 -7.85 5.34 -18.73
C ASP A 194 -6.55 4.93 -18.03
N LEU A 195 -6.63 4.60 -16.75
CA LEU A 195 -5.50 4.10 -15.99
C LEU A 195 -5.96 3.04 -14.98
N ILE A 196 -5.29 1.89 -15.02
CA ILE A 196 -5.40 0.87 -13.96
C ILE A 196 -4.03 0.73 -13.32
N CYS A 197 -3.96 0.76 -12.01
CA CYS A 197 -2.70 0.61 -11.29
C CYS A 197 -2.82 -0.41 -10.16
N THR A 198 -1.67 -0.92 -9.72
CA THR A 198 -1.64 -1.88 -8.62
C THR A 198 -0.26 -2.01 -7.99
N ASN A 199 -0.26 -2.32 -6.69
CA ASN A 199 0.90 -2.78 -5.92
C ASN A 199 0.46 -4.05 -5.15
N PRO A 200 0.37 -5.20 -5.85
CA PRO A 200 -0.09 -6.44 -5.24
C PRO A 200 0.88 -6.97 -4.20
N PRO A 201 0.46 -7.87 -3.31
CA PRO A 201 1.37 -8.74 -2.59
C PRO A 201 2.29 -9.50 -3.57
N PHE A 202 3.59 -9.61 -3.25
CA PHE A 202 4.58 -10.22 -4.17
C PHE A 202 5.62 -11.10 -3.47
N ILE A 203 5.31 -11.61 -2.29
CA ILE A 203 6.12 -12.59 -1.57
C ILE A 203 5.35 -13.90 -1.49
N ALA A 204 6.00 -15.04 -1.71
CA ALA A 204 5.41 -16.33 -1.35
C ALA A 204 5.39 -16.42 0.17
N ASP A 205 4.21 -16.36 0.79
CA ASP A 205 4.03 -16.31 2.23
C ASP A 205 3.33 -17.57 2.74
N ASP A 206 4.09 -18.53 3.27
CA ASP A 206 3.58 -19.80 3.82
C ASP A 206 2.53 -19.59 4.94
N ALA A 207 2.50 -18.41 5.56
CA ALA A 207 1.50 -18.04 6.56
C ALA A 207 0.17 -17.56 5.96
N GLY A 208 0.09 -17.37 4.63
CA GLY A 208 -1.12 -16.98 3.89
C GLY A 208 -1.68 -15.63 4.33
N ARG A 209 -0.81 -14.66 4.62
CA ARG A 209 -1.23 -13.29 4.96
C ARG A 209 -1.62 -12.54 3.71
N THR A 210 -2.88 -12.16 3.60
CA THR A 210 -3.49 -11.54 2.41
C THR A 210 -2.69 -10.33 1.87
N TYR A 211 -2.09 -9.54 2.74
CA TYR A 211 -1.31 -8.34 2.35
C TYR A 211 0.12 -8.66 1.88
N ARG A 212 0.56 -9.91 1.93
CA ARG A 212 1.94 -10.30 1.61
C ARG A 212 2.03 -11.44 0.60
N ASP A 213 1.04 -12.34 0.60
CA ASP A 213 1.06 -13.54 -0.22
C ASP A 213 0.73 -13.21 -1.68
N GLY A 214 1.74 -13.25 -2.54
CA GLY A 214 1.63 -13.10 -4.00
C GLY A 214 1.37 -14.40 -4.74
N GLY A 215 1.17 -15.51 -4.03
CA GLY A 215 0.89 -16.83 -4.59
C GLY A 215 2.12 -17.57 -5.10
N GLU A 216 1.90 -18.47 -6.04
CA GLU A 216 2.92 -19.27 -6.71
C GLU A 216 3.93 -18.40 -7.50
N ASP A 217 4.89 -19.04 -8.17
CA ASP A 217 5.95 -18.38 -8.95
C ASP A 217 6.74 -17.32 -8.13
N LEU A 218 7.16 -17.72 -6.91
CA LEU A 218 7.90 -16.85 -6.00
C LEU A 218 7.17 -15.55 -5.66
N GLY A 219 5.83 -15.58 -5.65
CA GLY A 219 4.98 -14.44 -5.33
C GLY A 219 4.53 -13.60 -6.53
N ALA A 220 4.86 -13.99 -7.75
CA ALA A 220 4.49 -13.24 -8.96
C ALA A 220 3.09 -13.55 -9.50
N ALA A 221 2.51 -14.68 -9.13
CA ALA A 221 1.25 -15.18 -9.73
C ALA A 221 0.12 -14.18 -9.66
N LEU A 222 -0.07 -13.53 -8.51
CA LEU A 222 -1.14 -12.55 -8.31
C LEU A 222 -0.96 -11.30 -9.17
N ALA A 223 0.26 -10.79 -9.29
CA ALA A 223 0.58 -9.64 -10.12
C ALA A 223 0.27 -9.91 -11.61
N LEU A 224 0.63 -11.09 -12.10
CA LEU A 224 0.37 -11.52 -13.48
C LEU A 224 -1.12 -11.77 -13.73
N ASP A 225 -1.84 -12.33 -12.76
CA ASP A 225 -3.28 -12.52 -12.86
C ASP A 225 -4.03 -11.19 -12.93
N TRP A 226 -3.66 -10.22 -12.09
CA TRP A 226 -4.26 -8.88 -12.13
C TRP A 226 -3.90 -8.12 -13.41
N ALA A 227 -2.71 -8.32 -13.97
CA ALA A 227 -2.40 -7.78 -15.29
C ALA A 227 -3.32 -8.35 -16.37
N ARG A 228 -3.56 -9.69 -16.40
CA ARG A 228 -4.50 -10.31 -17.34
C ARG A 228 -5.94 -9.77 -17.22
N GLN A 229 -6.38 -9.51 -15.98
CA GLN A 229 -7.72 -8.94 -15.73
C GLN A 229 -7.80 -7.45 -16.09
N ALA A 230 -6.72 -6.70 -15.93
CA ALA A 230 -6.69 -5.25 -16.14
C ALA A 230 -6.64 -4.87 -17.63
N LEU A 231 -5.80 -5.56 -18.45
CA LEU A 231 -5.57 -5.16 -19.85
C LEU A 231 -6.86 -5.06 -20.69
N PRO A 232 -7.82 -6.01 -20.66
CA PRO A 232 -9.06 -5.90 -21.43
C PRO A 232 -10.02 -4.82 -20.90
N ARG A 233 -9.71 -4.20 -19.78
CA ARG A 233 -10.49 -3.13 -19.15
C ARG A 233 -9.91 -1.73 -19.36
N LEU A 234 -8.88 -1.61 -20.16
CA LEU A 234 -8.35 -0.30 -20.55
C LEU A 234 -9.22 0.32 -21.65
N THR A 235 -9.40 1.63 -21.57
CA THR A 235 -9.95 2.43 -22.69
C THR A 235 -8.92 2.52 -23.83
N ASP A 236 -9.33 2.97 -25.00
CA ASP A 236 -8.40 3.29 -26.10
C ASP A 236 -7.37 4.32 -25.62
N GLY A 237 -6.09 3.94 -25.73
CA GLY A 237 -4.98 4.75 -25.21
C GLY A 237 -4.78 4.67 -23.68
N GLY A 238 -5.57 3.85 -23.00
CA GLY A 238 -5.40 3.57 -21.57
C GLY A 238 -4.11 2.83 -21.26
N ARG A 239 -3.74 2.78 -19.98
CA ARG A 239 -2.53 2.10 -19.52
C ARG A 239 -2.70 1.39 -18.18
N PHE A 240 -1.97 0.29 -18.04
CA PHE A 240 -1.83 -0.45 -16.79
C PHE A 240 -0.46 -0.16 -16.18
N ILE A 241 -0.41 0.16 -14.89
CA ILE A 241 0.81 0.43 -14.13
C ILE A 241 0.92 -0.57 -13.00
N LEU A 242 1.99 -1.34 -12.98
CA LEU A 242 2.29 -2.33 -11.94
C LEU A 242 3.59 -1.94 -11.21
N TYR A 243 3.53 -1.89 -9.89
CA TYR A 243 4.69 -1.97 -9.01
C TYR A 243 4.69 -3.35 -8.37
N THR A 244 5.79 -4.09 -8.42
CA THR A 244 5.88 -5.41 -7.79
C THR A 244 7.32 -5.79 -7.46
N GLY A 245 7.51 -6.91 -6.75
CA GLY A 245 8.80 -7.57 -6.62
C GLY A 245 9.01 -8.59 -7.72
N SER A 246 10.22 -8.68 -8.24
CA SER A 246 10.64 -9.75 -9.16
C SER A 246 11.81 -10.53 -8.57
N ALA A 247 11.64 -11.84 -8.41
CA ALA A 247 12.70 -12.74 -8.01
C ALA A 247 13.61 -13.03 -9.22
N ILE A 248 14.88 -12.65 -9.11
CA ILE A 248 15.89 -12.89 -10.16
C ILE A 248 16.57 -14.23 -9.87
N VAL A 249 16.50 -15.13 -10.85
CA VAL A 249 17.07 -16.48 -10.78
C VAL A 249 18.02 -16.68 -11.95
N ARG A 250 19.30 -16.90 -11.70
CA ARG A 250 20.35 -17.07 -12.71
C ARG A 250 20.42 -15.93 -13.72
N GLY A 251 20.19 -14.70 -13.23
CA GLY A 251 20.15 -13.50 -14.05
C GLY A 251 18.88 -13.30 -14.88
N GLU A 252 17.91 -14.22 -14.79
CA GLU A 252 16.63 -14.15 -15.50
C GLU A 252 15.53 -13.46 -14.68
N ASP A 253 14.73 -12.63 -15.34
CA ASP A 253 13.56 -11.95 -14.78
C ASP A 253 12.27 -12.49 -15.42
N ARG A 254 11.69 -13.51 -14.78
CA ARG A 254 10.48 -14.17 -15.29
C ARG A 254 9.24 -13.27 -15.27
N VAL A 255 9.18 -12.31 -14.35
CA VAL A 255 8.07 -11.34 -14.30
C VAL A 255 8.09 -10.45 -15.54
N ARG A 256 9.27 -9.95 -15.92
CA ARG A 256 9.45 -9.15 -17.14
C ARG A 256 9.01 -9.95 -18.38
N ASP A 257 9.49 -11.18 -18.51
CA ASP A 257 9.22 -12.00 -19.69
C ASP A 257 7.72 -12.34 -19.82
N ALA A 258 7.06 -12.64 -18.69
CA ALA A 258 5.61 -12.89 -18.66
C ALA A 258 4.79 -11.63 -18.99
N LEU A 259 5.17 -10.46 -18.45
CA LEU A 259 4.51 -9.18 -18.78
C LEU A 259 4.74 -8.78 -20.23
N GLN A 260 5.93 -9.07 -20.80
CA GLN A 260 6.20 -8.83 -22.22
C GLN A 260 5.31 -9.68 -23.13
N ALA A 261 5.10 -10.95 -22.79
CA ALA A 261 4.17 -11.83 -23.50
C ALA A 261 2.74 -11.28 -23.44
N LEU A 262 2.25 -10.92 -22.23
CA LEU A 262 0.91 -10.36 -22.05
C LEU A 262 0.70 -9.07 -22.83
N ALA A 263 1.69 -8.18 -22.84
CA ALA A 263 1.61 -6.94 -23.62
C ALA A 263 1.54 -7.22 -25.12
N SER A 264 2.39 -8.14 -25.61
CA SER A 264 2.41 -8.54 -27.04
C SER A 264 1.09 -9.18 -27.48
N ASP A 265 0.54 -10.08 -26.68
CA ASP A 265 -0.75 -10.75 -26.94
C ASP A 265 -1.92 -9.74 -26.99
N ALA A 266 -1.84 -8.67 -26.21
CA ALA A 266 -2.81 -7.57 -26.21
C ALA A 266 -2.56 -6.52 -27.31
N GLY A 267 -1.53 -6.66 -28.12
CA GLY A 267 -1.13 -5.64 -29.13
C GLY A 267 -0.65 -4.34 -28.51
N MET A 268 -0.11 -4.40 -27.29
CA MET A 268 0.39 -3.27 -26.51
C MET A 268 1.90 -3.33 -26.33
N THR A 269 2.48 -2.25 -25.83
CA THR A 269 3.92 -2.18 -25.49
C THR A 269 4.14 -2.24 -23.99
N LEU A 270 5.27 -2.84 -23.58
CA LEU A 270 5.75 -2.86 -22.21
C LEU A 270 6.91 -1.87 -22.05
N SER A 271 6.80 -0.95 -21.08
CA SER A 271 7.94 -0.24 -20.49
C SER A 271 8.23 -0.87 -19.13
N TYR A 272 9.45 -1.32 -18.92
CA TYR A 272 9.85 -2.06 -17.70
C TYR A 272 11.16 -1.51 -17.14
N GLU A 273 11.23 -1.33 -15.82
CA GLU A 273 12.45 -0.87 -15.15
C GLU A 273 12.63 -1.53 -13.78
N GLU A 274 13.86 -1.75 -13.38
CA GLU A 274 14.22 -1.99 -11.99
C GLU A 274 14.28 -0.65 -11.25
N ILE A 275 13.40 -0.46 -10.25
CA ILE A 275 13.36 0.73 -9.39
C ILE A 275 14.37 0.63 -8.26
N ASP A 276 14.55 -0.60 -7.74
CA ASP A 276 15.51 -0.92 -6.70
C ASP A 276 16.02 -2.36 -6.95
N PRO A 277 17.34 -2.56 -7.10
CA PRO A 277 17.86 -3.87 -7.49
C PRO A 277 17.78 -4.94 -6.39
N ASP A 278 17.63 -4.54 -5.12
CA ASP A 278 17.63 -5.50 -4.00
C ASP A 278 16.71 -5.03 -2.86
N ILE A 279 15.58 -5.70 -2.76
CA ILE A 279 14.61 -5.52 -1.67
C ILE A 279 14.35 -6.85 -0.97
N PHE A 280 13.84 -6.80 0.28
CA PHE A 280 13.42 -8.01 1.02
C PHE A 280 14.49 -9.09 1.19
N GLY A 281 15.78 -8.75 1.32
CA GLY A 281 16.88 -9.71 1.48
C GLY A 281 16.65 -10.77 2.58
N GLY A 282 15.86 -10.45 3.63
CA GLY A 282 15.45 -11.44 4.63
C GLY A 282 14.53 -12.56 4.11
N THR A 283 13.84 -12.36 2.98
CA THR A 283 13.00 -13.36 2.33
C THR A 283 13.82 -14.48 1.69
N LEU A 284 15.05 -14.19 1.30
CA LEU A 284 15.98 -15.18 0.72
C LEU A 284 16.34 -16.32 1.70
N ASN A 285 16.06 -16.14 3.00
CA ASN A 285 16.22 -17.20 3.99
C ASN A 285 15.10 -18.27 3.96
N LEU A 286 14.01 -18.02 3.20
CA LEU A 286 12.93 -18.99 3.06
C LEU A 286 13.31 -20.08 2.07
N PRO A 287 12.95 -21.37 2.33
CA PRO A 287 13.31 -22.48 1.44
C PRO A 287 12.87 -22.30 -0.01
N ALA A 288 11.72 -21.69 -0.25
CA ALA A 288 11.19 -21.42 -1.59
C ALA A 288 12.12 -20.50 -2.43
N TYR A 289 12.97 -19.70 -1.78
CA TYR A 289 13.88 -18.74 -2.43
C TYR A 289 15.32 -19.24 -2.56
N GLY A 290 15.58 -20.53 -2.38
CA GLY A 290 16.96 -21.09 -2.37
C GLY A 290 17.76 -20.88 -3.66
N GLU A 291 17.10 -20.69 -4.81
CA GLU A 291 17.76 -20.41 -6.10
C GLU A 291 17.70 -18.91 -6.48
N VAL A 292 17.07 -18.06 -5.67
CA VAL A 292 16.90 -16.64 -5.96
C VAL A 292 18.17 -15.87 -5.56
N GLU A 293 18.74 -15.13 -6.49
CA GLU A 293 19.94 -14.30 -6.28
C GLU A 293 19.61 -13.00 -5.57
N ARG A 294 18.48 -12.38 -5.92
CA ARG A 294 17.96 -11.12 -5.36
C ARG A 294 16.49 -10.95 -5.69
N ILE A 295 15.82 -10.08 -4.98
CA ILE A 295 14.46 -9.64 -5.31
C ILE A 295 14.54 -8.16 -5.70
N ALA A 296 14.24 -7.85 -6.95
CA ALA A 296 14.19 -6.48 -7.44
C ALA A 296 12.79 -5.87 -7.20
N ALA A 297 12.73 -4.58 -6.84
CA ALA A 297 11.50 -3.82 -6.99
C ALA A 297 11.40 -3.31 -8.43
N VAL A 298 10.31 -3.62 -9.10
CA VAL A 298 10.13 -3.30 -10.52
C VAL A 298 8.89 -2.45 -10.76
N GLY A 299 8.97 -1.60 -11.79
CA GLY A 299 7.86 -0.85 -12.34
C GLY A 299 7.60 -1.28 -13.78
N ALA A 300 6.35 -1.62 -14.07
CA ALA A 300 5.93 -1.99 -15.42
C ALA A 300 4.75 -1.12 -15.85
N VAL A 301 4.80 -0.65 -17.09
CA VAL A 301 3.70 0.09 -17.74
C VAL A 301 3.36 -0.59 -19.06
N ILE A 302 2.12 -1.06 -19.18
CA ILE A 302 1.59 -1.67 -20.40
C ILE A 302 0.51 -0.74 -20.97
N GLY A 303 0.61 -0.38 -22.25
CA GLY A 303 -0.35 0.48 -22.91
C GLY A 303 -0.11 0.58 -24.40
N ALA A 304 -0.93 1.39 -25.09
CA ALA A 304 -0.74 1.65 -26.52
C ALA A 304 0.63 2.33 -26.78
N SER A 305 1.19 2.03 -27.92
CA SER A 305 2.46 2.58 -28.43
C SER A 305 2.40 4.08 -28.64
#